data_2a1166d8f55531e2824f1fced461a503
#
_entry.id   2a1166d8f55531e2824f1fced461a503
#
_cell.length_a   1.000
_cell.length_b   1.000
_cell.length_c   1.000
_cell.angle_alpha   90.00
_cell.angle_beta   90.00
_cell.angle_gamma   90.00
#
_symmetry.space_group_name_H-M   'P 1'
#
loop_
_entity.id
_entity.type
_entity.pdbx_description
1 polymer ?
#
loop_
_entity_poly.entity_id
_entity_poly.type
_entity_poly.pdbx_seq_one_letter_code
_entity_poly.pdbx_strand_id
1 'polypeptide(L)'
;MAKAKKPIDRKVVAQLGHPVLRIPAAEVPLAEIATPEFQAFIDHMHQVLADAGGVGLAAPQVFRSQRVFLAAFPDENNPDELIVETLVNPRLSDLSAEMEDRWEGCLSFIELMALVPRHVSLAVDYLDRAGKPRRLGLHGFPARVVQHENDHLDGVLTIDRARSPRHIIKASEFDDLMEQDDQSDD
;
A
#
# COMPACT_ATOMS: atom_id res chain seq x y z
N MET A 1 -4.04 -8.21 -23.17
CA MET A 1 -4.74 -9.17 -22.26
C MET A 1 -4.05 -9.11 -20.90
N ALA A 2 -4.68 -8.48 -19.91
CA ALA A 2 -4.20 -8.49 -18.54
C ALA A 2 -4.23 -9.95 -18.02
N LYS A 3 -3.09 -10.45 -17.53
CA LYS A 3 -3.05 -11.78 -16.89
C LYS A 3 -3.95 -11.73 -15.67
N ALA A 4 -4.96 -12.60 -15.60
CA ALA A 4 -5.78 -12.77 -14.42
C ALA A 4 -4.86 -12.92 -13.19
N LYS A 5 -4.98 -12.01 -12.21
CA LYS A 5 -4.21 -12.09 -10.96
C LYS A 5 -4.54 -13.42 -10.29
N LYS A 6 -3.51 -14.18 -9.88
CA LYS A 6 -3.71 -15.41 -9.11
C LYS A 6 -4.50 -15.09 -7.83
N PRO A 7 -5.45 -15.96 -7.43
CA PRO A 7 -6.11 -15.79 -6.15
C PRO A 7 -5.08 -15.78 -5.02
N ILE A 8 -5.15 -14.74 -4.17
CA ILE A 8 -4.27 -14.62 -3.00
C ILE A 8 -4.74 -15.60 -1.92
N ASP A 9 -3.81 -16.38 -1.36
CA ASP A 9 -4.11 -17.29 -0.25
C ASP A 9 -4.47 -16.46 1.00
N ARG A 10 -5.69 -16.67 1.50
CA ARG A 10 -6.21 -16.03 2.73
C ARG A 10 -5.42 -16.37 4.00
N LYS A 11 -4.57 -17.41 3.95
CA LYS A 11 -3.63 -17.75 5.02
C LYS A 11 -2.35 -16.91 4.96
N VAL A 12 -2.09 -16.29 3.83
CA VAL A 12 -0.89 -15.46 3.59
C VAL A 12 -1.21 -13.98 3.70
N VAL A 13 -2.38 -13.55 3.15
CA VAL A 13 -2.83 -12.16 3.22
C VAL A 13 -4.22 -12.09 3.85
N ALA A 14 -4.32 -11.33 4.93
CA ALA A 14 -5.57 -11.07 5.63
C ALA A 14 -6.58 -10.39 4.67
N GLN A 15 -7.80 -10.94 4.60
CA GLN A 15 -8.84 -10.45 3.73
C GLN A 15 -9.81 -9.55 4.47
N LEU A 16 -10.53 -8.70 3.73
CA LEU A 16 -11.60 -7.83 4.24
C LEU A 16 -12.53 -8.60 5.20
N GLY A 17 -12.75 -8.04 6.38
CA GLY A 17 -13.47 -8.67 7.50
C GLY A 17 -12.56 -9.28 8.56
N HIS A 18 -11.26 -9.51 8.28
CA HIS A 18 -10.33 -9.98 9.30
C HIS A 18 -10.03 -8.87 10.32
N PRO A 19 -10.14 -9.16 11.67
CA PRO A 19 -10.00 -8.12 12.69
C PRO A 19 -8.66 -7.38 12.69
N VAL A 20 -7.56 -8.06 12.34
CA VAL A 20 -6.21 -7.47 12.32
C VAL A 20 -6.12 -6.23 11.43
N LEU A 21 -6.92 -6.15 10.36
CA LEU A 21 -6.95 -5.01 9.43
C LEU A 21 -7.65 -3.77 10.02
N ARG A 22 -8.26 -3.89 11.19
CA ARG A 22 -9.02 -2.81 11.85
C ARG A 22 -8.41 -2.36 13.17
N ILE A 23 -7.25 -2.90 13.52
CA ILE A 23 -6.54 -2.56 14.76
C ILE A 23 -5.36 -1.67 14.41
N PRO A 24 -5.25 -0.46 14.99
CA PRO A 24 -4.05 0.36 14.82
C PRO A 24 -2.79 -0.41 15.22
N ALA A 25 -1.81 -0.41 14.34
CA ALA A 25 -0.55 -1.13 14.51
C ALA A 25 0.36 -0.43 15.53
N ALA A 26 1.03 -1.21 16.36
CA ALA A 26 1.98 -0.71 17.34
C ALA A 26 3.32 -0.30 16.71
N GLU A 27 3.99 0.70 17.27
CA GLU A 27 5.35 1.05 16.87
C GLU A 27 6.31 -0.13 17.12
N VAL A 28 7.26 -0.30 16.22
CA VAL A 28 8.34 -1.28 16.35
C VAL A 28 9.42 -0.69 17.28
N PRO A 29 9.76 -1.33 18.41
CA PRO A 29 10.85 -0.89 19.25
C PRO A 29 12.18 -0.89 18.49
N LEU A 30 13.02 0.14 18.66
CA LEU A 30 14.32 0.24 17.97
C LEU A 30 15.19 -1.01 18.16
N ALA A 31 15.18 -1.58 19.36
CA ALA A 31 15.97 -2.78 19.68
C ALA A 31 15.48 -4.03 18.93
N GLU A 32 14.22 -4.04 18.46
CA GLU A 32 13.65 -5.15 17.72
C GLU A 32 14.08 -5.14 16.25
N ILE A 33 14.30 -3.96 15.65
CA ILE A 33 14.59 -3.82 14.22
C ILE A 33 15.78 -4.68 13.78
N ALA A 34 16.84 -4.72 14.56
CA ALA A 34 18.05 -5.48 14.22
C ALA A 34 17.98 -6.98 14.56
N THR A 35 16.89 -7.45 15.15
CA THR A 35 16.76 -8.87 15.54
C THR A 35 16.61 -9.78 14.32
N PRO A 36 17.16 -10.99 14.34
CA PRO A 36 16.98 -11.96 13.24
C PRO A 36 15.51 -12.27 12.97
N GLU A 37 14.66 -12.28 14.01
CA GLU A 37 13.22 -12.52 13.86
C GLU A 37 12.53 -11.42 13.07
N PHE A 38 12.81 -10.14 13.38
CA PHE A 38 12.24 -9.02 12.63
C PHE A 38 12.76 -8.99 11.20
N GLN A 39 14.05 -9.24 11.00
CA GLN A 39 14.64 -9.29 9.65
C GLN A 39 14.02 -10.41 8.79
N ALA A 40 13.82 -11.59 9.35
CA ALA A 40 13.15 -12.69 8.68
C ALA A 40 11.67 -12.36 8.35
N PHE A 41 11.00 -11.61 9.22
CA PHE A 41 9.66 -11.11 8.95
C PHE A 41 9.63 -10.11 7.78
N ILE A 42 10.58 -9.19 7.70
CA ILE A 42 10.71 -8.28 6.55
C ILE A 42 10.97 -9.08 5.26
N ASP A 43 11.84 -10.09 5.28
CA ASP A 43 12.08 -10.97 4.13
C ASP A 43 10.80 -11.69 3.69
N HIS A 44 10.01 -12.16 4.65
CA HIS A 44 8.70 -12.76 4.36
C HIS A 44 7.74 -11.75 3.71
N MET A 45 7.67 -10.50 4.20
CA MET A 45 6.84 -9.45 3.57
C MET A 45 7.27 -9.20 2.12
N HIS A 46 8.57 -9.09 1.85
CA HIS A 46 9.08 -8.93 0.48
C HIS A 46 8.68 -10.10 -0.43
N GLN A 47 8.77 -11.34 0.07
CA GLN A 47 8.35 -12.52 -0.70
C GLN A 47 6.85 -12.48 -1.01
N VAL A 48 6.00 -12.15 -0.01
CA VAL A 48 4.54 -12.06 -0.21
C VAL A 48 4.19 -10.97 -1.22
N LEU A 49 4.83 -9.80 -1.14
CA LEU A 49 4.61 -8.70 -2.09
C LEU A 49 5.00 -9.09 -3.51
N ALA A 50 6.15 -9.73 -3.68
CA ALA A 50 6.64 -10.21 -4.98
C ALA A 50 5.69 -11.26 -5.59
N ASP A 51 5.24 -12.24 -4.80
CA ASP A 51 4.31 -13.29 -5.24
C ASP A 51 2.93 -12.72 -5.61
N ALA A 52 2.50 -11.66 -4.91
CA ALA A 52 1.23 -10.98 -5.18
C ALA A 52 1.29 -10.01 -6.37
N GLY A 53 2.50 -9.59 -6.79
CA GLY A 53 2.69 -8.59 -7.85
C GLY A 53 2.11 -7.23 -7.48
N GLY A 54 2.13 -6.89 -6.18
CA GLY A 54 1.67 -5.60 -5.67
C GLY A 54 2.77 -4.53 -5.68
N VAL A 55 2.39 -3.29 -5.34
CA VAL A 55 3.30 -2.14 -5.22
C VAL A 55 3.45 -1.68 -3.76
N GLY A 56 2.67 -2.26 -2.84
CA GLY A 56 2.74 -2.00 -1.41
C GLY A 56 2.16 -3.16 -0.60
N LEU A 57 2.60 -3.29 0.64
CA LEU A 57 2.14 -4.32 1.59
C LEU A 57 2.44 -3.89 3.02
N ALA A 58 1.41 -3.77 3.85
CA ALA A 58 1.54 -3.45 5.26
C ALA A 58 1.55 -4.70 6.16
N ALA A 59 2.28 -4.65 7.27
CA ALA A 59 2.40 -5.76 8.21
C ALA A 59 1.05 -6.30 8.74
N PRO A 60 0.02 -5.47 9.02
CA PRO A 60 -1.31 -5.99 9.36
C PRO A 60 -1.91 -6.93 8.31
N GLN A 61 -1.61 -6.72 7.02
CA GLN A 61 -2.07 -7.61 5.95
C GLN A 61 -1.43 -9.01 6.01
N VAL A 62 -0.27 -9.15 6.63
CA VAL A 62 0.38 -10.44 6.91
C VAL A 62 0.31 -10.82 8.39
N PHE A 63 -0.80 -10.44 9.04
CA PHE A 63 -1.19 -10.81 10.40
C PHE A 63 -0.28 -10.32 11.54
N ARG A 64 0.59 -9.33 11.27
CA ARG A 64 1.44 -8.72 12.31
C ARG A 64 1.08 -7.25 12.50
N SER A 65 0.50 -6.90 13.67
CA SER A 65 0.05 -5.55 13.99
C SER A 65 1.21 -4.66 14.46
N GLN A 66 2.18 -4.40 13.56
CA GLN A 66 3.32 -3.50 13.76
C GLN A 66 3.37 -2.43 12.67
N ARG A 67 3.87 -1.24 13.04
CA ARG A 67 4.00 -0.11 12.09
C ARG A 67 5.17 -0.32 11.14
N VAL A 68 4.97 -1.17 10.16
CA VAL A 68 5.89 -1.36 9.04
C VAL A 68 5.11 -1.68 7.78
N PHE A 69 5.54 -1.11 6.65
CA PHE A 69 5.07 -1.48 5.34
C PHE A 69 6.20 -1.49 4.31
N LEU A 70 5.94 -2.15 3.21
CA LEU A 70 6.74 -2.10 2.00
C LEU A 70 6.06 -1.20 0.98
N ALA A 71 6.82 -0.39 0.25
CA ALA A 71 6.31 0.41 -0.86
C ALA A 71 7.33 0.42 -2.01
N ALA A 72 6.83 0.29 -3.23
CA ALA A 72 7.64 0.35 -4.44
C ALA A 72 7.74 1.80 -4.93
N PHE A 73 8.96 2.24 -5.19
CA PHE A 73 9.29 3.55 -5.74
C PHE A 73 10.11 3.40 -7.01
N PRO A 74 10.05 4.36 -7.95
CA PRO A 74 11.01 4.43 -9.04
C PRO A 74 12.45 4.51 -8.49
N ASP A 75 13.37 3.74 -9.07
CA ASP A 75 14.79 3.84 -8.73
C ASP A 75 15.34 5.20 -9.20
N GLU A 76 16.09 5.89 -8.34
CA GLU A 76 16.68 7.21 -8.66
C GLU A 76 17.65 7.14 -9.86
N ASN A 77 18.30 5.98 -10.07
CA ASN A 77 19.28 5.78 -11.14
C ASN A 77 18.65 5.20 -12.41
N ASN A 78 17.51 4.51 -12.28
CA ASN A 78 16.75 3.92 -13.39
C ASN A 78 15.26 4.04 -13.14
N PRO A 79 14.61 5.16 -13.52
CA PRO A 79 13.18 5.41 -13.23
C PRO A 79 12.21 4.38 -13.82
N ASP A 80 12.65 3.56 -14.77
CA ASP A 80 11.85 2.47 -15.35
C ASP A 80 11.83 1.21 -14.46
N GLU A 81 12.71 1.16 -13.44
CA GLU A 81 12.74 0.10 -12.44
C GLU A 81 12.11 0.54 -11.13
N LEU A 82 11.46 -0.38 -10.45
CA LEU A 82 10.93 -0.14 -9.11
C LEU A 82 11.81 -0.83 -8.07
N ILE A 83 12.21 -0.08 -7.06
CA ILE A 83 12.82 -0.61 -5.84
C ILE A 83 11.77 -0.67 -4.73
N VAL A 84 11.80 -1.73 -3.94
CA VAL A 84 10.89 -1.89 -2.81
C VAL A 84 11.63 -1.49 -1.53
N GLU A 85 11.17 -0.38 -0.94
CA GLU A 85 11.66 0.12 0.33
C GLU A 85 10.88 -0.45 1.52
N THR A 86 11.56 -0.63 2.63
CA THR A 86 10.95 -0.99 3.93
C THR A 86 10.86 0.25 4.80
N LEU A 87 9.64 0.64 5.17
CA LEU A 87 9.39 1.80 6.01
C LEU A 87 8.92 1.34 7.39
N VAL A 88 9.77 1.50 8.39
CA VAL A 88 9.48 1.16 9.80
C VAL A 88 9.12 2.43 10.56
N ASN A 89 8.03 2.39 11.32
CA ASN A 89 7.48 3.53 12.07
C ASN A 89 7.30 4.79 11.23
N PRO A 90 6.65 4.70 10.05
CA PRO A 90 6.48 5.83 9.16
C PRO A 90 5.59 6.90 9.78
N ARG A 91 5.93 8.17 9.49
CA ARG A 91 5.16 9.37 9.86
C ARG A 91 5.03 10.27 8.64
N LEU A 92 3.79 10.52 8.24
CA LEU A 92 3.49 11.40 7.10
C LEU A 92 3.45 12.85 7.57
N SER A 93 4.01 13.74 6.74
CA SER A 93 4.02 15.19 6.97
C SER A 93 3.97 15.94 5.63
N ASP A 94 3.87 17.26 5.67
CA ASP A 94 3.90 18.15 4.50
C ASP A 94 2.90 17.73 3.40
N LEU A 95 1.71 17.27 3.81
CA LEU A 95 0.66 16.88 2.87
C LEU A 95 0.21 18.10 2.06
N SER A 96 0.17 17.96 0.73
CA SER A 96 -0.34 19.02 -0.15
C SER A 96 -1.80 19.35 0.13
N ALA A 97 -2.20 20.61 -0.09
CA ALA A 97 -3.61 20.97 -0.08
C ALA A 97 -4.36 20.38 -1.29
N GLU A 98 -3.65 20.16 -2.38
CA GLU A 98 -4.14 19.51 -3.59
C GLU A 98 -4.40 18.04 -3.34
N MET A 99 -5.57 17.57 -3.77
CA MET A 99 -5.96 16.16 -3.71
C MET A 99 -6.42 15.69 -5.08
N GLU A 100 -6.19 14.41 -5.36
CA GLU A 100 -6.58 13.76 -6.61
C GLU A 100 -7.38 12.50 -6.31
N ASP A 101 -8.52 12.34 -7.00
CA ASP A 101 -9.33 11.12 -6.95
C ASP A 101 -8.79 10.10 -7.96
N ARG A 102 -8.41 8.91 -7.51
CA ARG A 102 -8.05 7.77 -8.38
C ARG A 102 -8.58 6.47 -7.83
N TRP A 103 -8.77 5.52 -8.73
CA TRP A 103 -9.12 4.15 -8.36
C TRP A 103 -7.95 3.42 -7.72
N GLU A 104 -8.22 2.77 -6.61
CA GLU A 104 -7.28 1.95 -5.86
C GLU A 104 -7.83 0.54 -5.64
N GLY A 105 -7.00 -0.47 -5.90
CA GLY A 105 -7.21 -1.84 -5.45
C GLY A 105 -6.41 -2.11 -4.18
N CYS A 106 -6.68 -3.25 -3.53
CA CYS A 106 -5.95 -3.69 -2.35
C CYS A 106 -5.78 -5.21 -2.35
N LEU A 107 -4.64 -5.71 -1.87
CA LEU A 107 -4.36 -7.14 -1.74
C LEU A 107 -5.29 -7.83 -0.73
N SER A 108 -5.90 -7.07 0.19
CA SER A 108 -6.88 -7.56 1.16
C SER A 108 -8.30 -7.70 0.60
N PHE A 109 -8.57 -7.25 -0.62
CA PHE A 109 -9.86 -7.39 -1.32
C PHE A 109 -9.70 -7.15 -2.83
N ILE A 110 -8.99 -8.04 -3.50
CA ILE A 110 -8.59 -7.94 -4.91
C ILE A 110 -9.76 -7.85 -5.91
N GLU A 111 -10.97 -8.20 -5.48
CA GLU A 111 -12.17 -8.17 -6.33
C GLU A 111 -12.84 -6.79 -6.35
N LEU A 112 -12.34 -5.82 -5.58
CA LEU A 112 -12.91 -4.48 -5.46
C LEU A 112 -11.91 -3.40 -5.84
N MET A 113 -12.45 -2.34 -6.44
CA MET A 113 -11.77 -1.06 -6.65
C MET A 113 -12.56 0.04 -5.93
N ALA A 114 -11.84 1.00 -5.36
CA ALA A 114 -12.46 2.17 -4.73
C ALA A 114 -11.87 3.45 -5.29
N LEU A 115 -12.71 4.43 -5.60
CA LEU A 115 -12.28 5.77 -6.01
C LEU A 115 -11.99 6.59 -4.75
N VAL A 116 -10.71 6.94 -4.56
CA VAL A 116 -10.19 7.49 -3.29
C VAL A 116 -9.47 8.80 -3.51
N PRO A 117 -9.83 9.86 -2.76
CA PRO A 117 -9.06 11.09 -2.72
C PRO A 117 -7.76 10.90 -1.93
N ARG A 118 -6.63 11.34 -2.50
CA ARG A 118 -5.33 11.35 -1.84
C ARG A 118 -4.63 12.69 -2.06
N HIS A 119 -3.83 13.10 -1.09
CA HIS A 119 -2.92 14.22 -1.28
C HIS A 119 -1.93 13.91 -2.40
N VAL A 120 -1.72 14.87 -3.30
CA VAL A 120 -0.86 14.69 -4.49
C VAL A 120 0.60 14.56 -4.10
N SER A 121 1.02 15.23 -3.01
CA SER A 121 2.39 15.12 -2.50
C SER A 121 2.41 15.11 -0.97
N LEU A 122 3.47 14.53 -0.42
CA LEU A 122 3.75 14.48 1.01
C LEU A 122 5.23 14.25 1.28
N ALA A 123 5.64 14.39 2.53
CA ALA A 123 6.90 13.84 3.02
C ALA A 123 6.63 12.68 4.00
N VAL A 124 7.53 11.70 4.05
CA VAL A 124 7.51 10.61 5.01
C VAL A 124 8.83 10.50 5.74
N ASP A 125 8.80 10.56 7.07
CA ASP A 125 9.91 10.24 7.96
C ASP A 125 9.76 8.80 8.45
N TYR A 126 10.82 7.98 8.37
CA TYR A 126 10.77 6.57 8.71
C TYR A 126 12.15 6.05 9.12
N LEU A 127 12.20 4.84 9.66
CA LEU A 127 13.43 4.09 9.83
C LEU A 127 13.53 3.07 8.71
N ASP A 128 14.70 2.99 8.06
CA ASP A 128 14.93 1.95 7.07
C ASP A 128 15.08 0.57 7.74
N ARG A 129 15.23 -0.48 6.93
CA ARG A 129 15.41 -1.86 7.40
C ARG A 129 16.58 -2.02 8.41
N ALA A 130 17.60 -1.15 8.36
CA ALA A 130 18.73 -1.15 9.28
C ALA A 130 18.50 -0.27 10.53
N GLY A 131 17.31 0.32 10.68
CA GLY A 131 16.97 1.22 11.79
C GLY A 131 17.54 2.64 11.63
N LYS A 132 18.02 3.02 10.44
CA LYS A 132 18.55 4.37 10.19
C LYS A 132 17.42 5.33 9.83
N PRO A 133 17.39 6.56 10.39
CA PRO A 133 16.41 7.57 10.02
C PRO A 133 16.53 7.97 8.54
N ARG A 134 15.40 8.06 7.87
CA ARG A 134 15.26 8.47 6.47
C ARG A 134 14.09 9.43 6.34
N ARG A 135 14.16 10.27 5.31
CA ARG A 135 13.06 11.13 4.88
C ARG A 135 12.98 11.13 3.36
N LEU A 136 11.77 10.98 2.84
CA LEU A 136 11.47 11.06 1.41
C LEU A 136 10.39 12.11 1.17
N GLY A 137 10.58 12.95 0.15
CA GLY A 137 9.52 13.75 -0.45
C GLY A 137 8.93 12.99 -1.63
N LEU A 138 7.61 12.80 -1.63
CA LEU A 138 6.91 11.97 -2.60
C LEU A 138 5.83 12.76 -3.33
N HIS A 139 5.61 12.44 -4.61
CA HIS A 139 4.59 13.06 -5.45
C HIS A 139 3.89 12.03 -6.33
N GLY A 140 2.61 12.24 -6.63
CA GLY A 140 1.82 11.40 -7.54
C GLY A 140 1.62 9.97 -7.01
N PHE A 141 1.90 8.97 -7.86
CA PHE A 141 1.65 7.57 -7.53
C PHE A 141 2.42 7.06 -6.28
N PRO A 142 3.73 7.34 -6.10
CA PRO A 142 4.44 7.00 -4.87
C PRO A 142 3.82 7.60 -3.60
N ALA A 143 3.36 8.86 -3.64
CA ALA A 143 2.68 9.47 -2.51
C ALA A 143 1.35 8.78 -2.19
N ARG A 144 0.63 8.32 -3.21
CA ARG A 144 -0.62 7.56 -3.09
C ARG A 144 -0.39 6.20 -2.42
N VAL A 145 0.62 5.44 -2.87
CA VAL A 145 0.98 4.14 -2.29
C VAL A 145 1.30 4.28 -0.80
N VAL A 146 2.13 5.25 -0.41
CA VAL A 146 2.49 5.46 1.00
C VAL A 146 1.27 5.83 1.85
N GLN A 147 0.34 6.64 1.34
CA GLN A 147 -0.92 6.94 2.05
C GLN A 147 -1.78 5.68 2.22
N HIS A 148 -1.87 4.83 1.19
CA HIS A 148 -2.61 3.57 1.24
C HIS A 148 -2.04 2.63 2.30
N GLU A 149 -0.72 2.41 2.29
CA GLU A 149 -0.06 1.52 3.25
C GLU A 149 -0.10 2.07 4.67
N ASN A 150 0.03 3.39 4.84
CA ASN A 150 -0.11 4.02 6.15
C ASN A 150 -1.54 3.87 6.72
N ASP A 151 -2.57 3.94 5.89
CA ASP A 151 -3.95 3.69 6.32
C ASP A 151 -4.08 2.29 6.95
N HIS A 152 -3.47 1.27 6.36
CA HIS A 152 -3.45 -0.08 6.95
C HIS A 152 -2.82 -0.11 8.34
N LEU A 153 -1.78 0.70 8.60
CA LEU A 153 -1.18 0.82 9.93
C LEU A 153 -2.11 1.49 10.94
N ASP A 154 -3.02 2.32 10.46
CA ASP A 154 -3.99 3.04 11.30
C ASP A 154 -5.34 2.29 11.40
N GLY A 155 -5.42 1.06 10.85
CA GLY A 155 -6.63 0.23 10.83
C GLY A 155 -7.72 0.74 9.87
N VAL A 156 -7.33 1.58 8.90
CA VAL A 156 -8.18 2.15 7.87
C VAL A 156 -7.99 1.38 6.57
N LEU A 157 -9.06 1.13 5.84
CA LEU A 157 -9.02 0.47 4.54
C LEU A 157 -9.40 1.45 3.43
N THR A 158 -8.97 1.16 2.21
CA THR A 158 -9.26 1.95 1.01
C THR A 158 -10.75 2.26 0.86
N ILE A 159 -11.60 1.27 1.15
CA ILE A 159 -13.07 1.41 1.09
C ILE A 159 -13.61 2.44 2.09
N ASP A 160 -12.92 2.70 3.20
CA ASP A 160 -13.32 3.71 4.19
C ASP A 160 -13.03 5.13 3.70
N ARG A 161 -12.10 5.26 2.74
CA ARG A 161 -11.74 6.54 2.11
C ARG A 161 -12.63 6.90 0.92
N ALA A 162 -13.39 5.96 0.39
CA ALA A 162 -14.34 6.22 -0.67
C ALA A 162 -15.39 7.23 -0.19
N ARG A 163 -15.67 8.29 -0.99
CA ARG A 163 -16.61 9.34 -0.63
C ARG A 163 -18.06 8.84 -0.49
N SER A 164 -18.39 7.76 -1.13
CA SER A 164 -19.69 7.09 -1.03
C SER A 164 -19.58 5.62 -1.48
N PRO A 165 -20.56 4.76 -1.13
CA PRO A 165 -20.61 3.38 -1.63
C PRO A 165 -20.68 3.28 -3.17
N ARG A 166 -21.11 4.33 -3.87
CA ARG A 166 -21.13 4.38 -5.35
C ARG A 166 -19.74 4.43 -5.97
N HIS A 167 -18.72 4.77 -5.18
CA HIS A 167 -17.32 4.79 -5.56
C HIS A 167 -16.60 3.48 -5.20
N ILE A 168 -17.34 2.40 -5.01
CA ILE A 168 -16.80 1.05 -4.79
C ILE A 168 -17.43 0.15 -5.84
N ILE A 169 -16.59 -0.44 -6.69
CA ILE A 169 -17.01 -1.30 -7.78
C ILE A 169 -16.23 -2.62 -7.77
N LYS A 170 -16.69 -3.58 -8.53
CA LYS A 170 -15.89 -4.78 -8.81
C LYS A 170 -14.70 -4.43 -9.73
N ALA A 171 -13.58 -5.08 -9.51
CA ALA A 171 -12.41 -4.90 -10.36
C ALA A 171 -12.69 -5.24 -11.85
N SER A 172 -13.58 -6.23 -12.10
CA SER A 172 -14.03 -6.55 -13.46
C SER A 172 -14.75 -5.39 -14.15
N GLU A 173 -15.59 -4.66 -13.42
CA GLU A 173 -16.31 -3.50 -13.96
C GLU A 173 -15.39 -2.30 -14.22
N PHE A 174 -14.28 -2.22 -13.46
CA PHE A 174 -13.28 -1.18 -13.68
C PHE A 174 -12.56 -1.36 -15.02
N ASP A 175 -12.19 -2.58 -15.38
CA ASP A 175 -11.56 -2.88 -16.65
C ASP A 175 -12.49 -2.49 -17.82
N ASP A 176 -13.80 -2.82 -17.70
CA ASP A 176 -14.81 -2.46 -18.70
C ASP A 176 -15.02 -0.93 -18.82
N LEU A 177 -14.97 -0.20 -17.69
CA LEU A 177 -15.09 1.27 -17.69
C LEU A 177 -13.91 1.93 -18.39
N MET A 178 -12.69 1.48 -18.12
CA MET A 178 -11.48 2.04 -18.74
C MET A 178 -11.43 1.78 -20.26
N GLU A 179 -11.93 0.62 -20.71
CA GLU A 179 -12.03 0.31 -22.15
C GLU A 179 -13.06 1.20 -22.87
N GLN A 180 -14.11 1.68 -22.18
CA GLN A 180 -15.12 2.57 -22.74
C GLN A 180 -14.64 4.02 -22.84
N ASP A 181 -13.85 4.51 -21.84
CA ASP A 181 -13.28 5.86 -21.86
C ASP A 181 -12.26 6.01 -23.01
N ASP A 182 -11.42 5.00 -23.26
CA ASP A 182 -10.45 5.00 -24.37
C ASP A 182 -11.14 5.04 -25.77
N GLN A 183 -12.39 4.56 -25.88
CA GLN A 183 -13.16 4.56 -27.13
C GLN A 183 -13.97 5.85 -27.35
N SER A 184 -14.10 6.70 -26.33
CA SER A 184 -14.87 7.95 -26.42
C SER A 184 -14.02 9.16 -26.84
N ASP A 185 -12.70 9.02 -26.89
CA ASP A 185 -11.75 10.08 -27.29
C ASP A 185 -11.29 9.97 -28.79
N ASP A 186 -11.88 9.06 -29.57
CA ASP A 186 -11.72 8.95 -31.02
C ASP A 186 -12.96 9.51 -31.79
#